data_14896f213422f2acb953c8ff7f0dfb35
#
_entry.id   14896f213422f2acb953c8ff7f0dfb35
#
_cell.length_a   1.000
_cell.length_b   1.000
_cell.length_c   1.000
_cell.angle_alpha   90.00
_cell.angle_beta   90.00
_cell.angle_gamma   90.00
#
_symmetry.space_group_name_H-M   'P 1'
#
loop_
_entity.id
_entity.type
_entity.pdbx_description
1 polymer ?
#
loop_
_entity_poly.entity_id
_entity_poly.type
_entity_poly.pdbx_seq_one_letter_code
_entity_poly.pdbx_strand_id
1 'polypeptide(L)'
;MINATDSKGTFYKLNQKEGIPIVFIHGVGLDHNIWDPQINEFDNTVLIYDILGHGRTPLNKEKISFDDFSDQIIDLIDELKFDKIHLVGFSIGSLIARNFGTKFSDRLKA
;
A
#
# COMPACT_ATOMS: atom_id res chain seq x y z
N MET A 1 6.89 -15.37 -2.34
CA MET A 1 6.01 -14.54 -1.48
C MET A 1 6.77 -14.09 -0.26
N ILE A 2 6.79 -12.81 0.01
CA ILE A 2 7.46 -12.23 1.18
C ILE A 2 6.40 -11.65 2.09
N ASN A 3 6.46 -12.00 3.39
CA ASN A 3 5.66 -11.40 4.45
C ASN A 3 6.64 -10.68 5.38
N ALA A 4 6.50 -9.38 5.55
CA ALA A 4 7.47 -8.60 6.33
C ALA A 4 6.82 -7.34 6.91
N THR A 5 7.60 -6.68 7.76
CA THR A 5 7.25 -5.37 8.32
C THR A 5 8.37 -4.41 7.95
N ASP A 6 8.02 -3.24 7.40
CA ASP A 6 9.03 -2.25 7.04
C ASP A 6 9.59 -1.54 8.27
N SER A 7 10.58 -0.65 8.07
CA SER A 7 11.24 0.05 9.18
C SER A 7 10.32 0.99 9.95
N LYS A 8 9.16 1.33 9.40
CA LYS A 8 8.15 2.20 10.02
C LYS A 8 7.02 1.44 10.67
N GLY A 9 7.04 0.11 10.62
CA GLY A 9 6.05 -0.76 11.25
C GLY A 9 4.91 -1.19 10.36
N THR A 10 4.96 -0.90 9.06
CA THR A 10 3.92 -1.34 8.11
C THR A 10 4.10 -2.82 7.76
N PHE A 11 3.09 -3.63 8.05
CA PHE A 11 3.06 -5.02 7.63
C PHE A 11 2.61 -5.11 6.17
N TYR A 12 3.32 -5.92 5.39
CA TYR A 12 3.00 -6.12 3.97
C TYR A 12 3.27 -7.55 3.52
N LYS A 13 2.62 -7.92 2.41
CA LYS A 13 2.94 -9.11 1.63
C LYS A 13 3.34 -8.67 0.23
N LEU A 14 4.39 -9.27 -0.28
CA LEU A 14 4.97 -8.92 -1.58
C LEU A 14 5.11 -10.18 -2.43
N ASN A 15 4.51 -10.16 -3.62
CA ASN A 15 4.75 -11.16 -4.65
C ASN A 15 5.60 -10.52 -5.72
N GLN A 16 6.91 -10.71 -5.62
CA GLN A 16 7.89 -10.09 -6.50
C GLN A 16 7.87 -10.76 -7.88
N LYS A 17 7.62 -9.96 -8.89
CA LYS A 17 7.68 -10.35 -10.30
C LYS A 17 8.30 -9.21 -11.10
N GLU A 18 8.24 -9.29 -12.42
CA GLU A 18 8.65 -8.20 -13.29
C GLU A 18 7.50 -7.21 -13.48
N GLY A 19 7.79 -6.08 -14.11
CA GLY A 19 6.80 -5.04 -14.39
C GLY A 19 6.59 -4.07 -13.24
N ILE A 20 5.78 -3.05 -13.52
CA ILE A 20 5.50 -1.98 -12.56
C ILE A 20 4.67 -2.57 -11.42
N PRO A 21 5.07 -2.36 -10.15
CA PRO A 21 4.32 -2.90 -9.02
C PRO A 21 2.89 -2.37 -8.94
N ILE A 22 1.96 -3.25 -8.56
CA ILE A 22 0.58 -2.88 -8.26
C ILE A 22 0.42 -2.91 -6.74
N VAL A 23 0.03 -1.78 -6.16
CA VAL A 23 -0.18 -1.64 -4.72
C VAL A 23 -1.68 -1.56 -4.45
N PHE A 24 -2.18 -2.46 -3.60
CA PHE A 24 -3.60 -2.54 -3.25
C PHE A 24 -3.83 -1.99 -1.85
N ILE A 25 -4.82 -1.10 -1.71
CA ILE A 25 -5.21 -0.47 -0.45
C ILE A 25 -6.58 -0.99 -0.03
N HIS A 26 -6.65 -1.60 1.16
CA HIS A 26 -7.91 -2.14 1.69
C HIS A 26 -8.83 -1.03 2.25
N GLY A 27 -10.01 -1.43 2.74
CA GLY A 27 -10.98 -0.51 3.35
C GLY A 27 -10.92 -0.46 4.87
N VAL A 28 -11.63 0.50 5.45
CA VAL A 28 -11.74 0.66 6.91
C VAL A 28 -12.28 -0.62 7.55
N GLY A 29 -11.68 -1.00 8.67
CA GLY A 29 -12.09 -2.19 9.42
C GLY A 29 -11.66 -3.50 8.80
N LEU A 30 -10.91 -3.45 7.70
CA LEU A 30 -10.39 -4.62 7.00
C LEU A 30 -8.87 -4.69 7.17
N ASP A 31 -8.22 -5.54 6.41
CA ASP A 31 -6.77 -5.64 6.36
C ASP A 31 -6.34 -6.15 4.98
N HIS A 32 -5.04 -6.42 4.83
CA HIS A 32 -4.47 -6.88 3.57
C HIS A 32 -5.14 -8.15 3.02
N ASN A 33 -5.75 -8.97 3.87
CA ASN A 33 -6.31 -10.27 3.46
C ASN A 33 -7.44 -10.15 2.44
N ILE A 34 -8.12 -9.00 2.34
CA ILE A 34 -9.15 -8.82 1.31
C ILE A 34 -8.56 -8.95 -0.10
N TRP A 35 -7.26 -8.72 -0.25
CA TRP A 35 -6.56 -8.79 -1.53
C TRP A 35 -5.83 -10.11 -1.77
N ASP A 36 -5.92 -11.07 -0.85
CA ASP A 36 -5.27 -12.38 -1.04
C ASP A 36 -5.64 -13.04 -2.37
N PRO A 37 -6.93 -13.00 -2.84
CA PRO A 37 -7.24 -13.58 -4.14
C PRO A 37 -6.52 -12.94 -5.32
N GLN A 38 -6.12 -11.68 -5.22
CA GLN A 38 -5.49 -10.94 -6.30
C GLN A 38 -3.97 -11.09 -6.35
N ILE A 39 -3.35 -11.51 -5.25
CA ILE A 39 -1.89 -11.45 -5.11
C ILE A 39 -1.13 -12.29 -6.15
N ASN A 40 -1.77 -13.36 -6.65
CA ASN A 40 -1.17 -14.25 -7.65
C ASN A 40 -1.76 -14.09 -9.05
N GLU A 41 -2.65 -13.14 -9.27
CA GLU A 41 -3.42 -13.04 -10.51
C GLU A 41 -2.78 -12.14 -11.57
N PHE A 42 -1.67 -11.50 -11.26
CA PHE A 42 -1.03 -10.54 -12.17
C PHE A 42 0.39 -10.99 -12.51
N ASP A 43 0.84 -10.59 -13.71
CA ASP A 43 2.23 -10.78 -14.12
C ASP A 43 3.15 -9.73 -13.50
N ASN A 44 2.59 -8.68 -12.91
CA ASN A 44 3.32 -7.63 -12.22
C ASN A 44 3.65 -8.05 -10.78
N THR A 45 4.63 -7.39 -10.19
CA THR A 45 4.81 -7.41 -8.73
C THR A 45 3.54 -6.91 -8.08
N VAL A 46 3.07 -7.59 -7.04
CA VAL A 46 1.88 -7.19 -6.27
C VAL A 46 2.29 -6.95 -4.83
N LEU A 47 1.91 -5.79 -4.31
CA LEU A 47 2.13 -5.40 -2.91
C LEU A 47 0.78 -5.17 -2.26
N ILE A 48 0.52 -5.88 -1.16
CA ILE A 48 -0.64 -5.64 -0.29
C ILE A 48 -0.12 -5.33 1.10
N TYR A 49 -0.77 -4.43 1.80
CA TYR A 49 -0.30 -3.97 3.12
C TYR A 49 -1.48 -3.60 4.01
N ASP A 50 -1.20 -3.49 5.31
CA ASP A 50 -2.17 -3.03 6.28
C ASP A 50 -2.04 -1.51 6.47
N ILE A 51 -3.14 -0.79 6.27
CA ILE A 51 -3.21 0.65 6.52
C ILE A 51 -2.90 0.93 7.99
N LEU A 52 -2.33 2.10 8.29
CA LEU A 52 -2.10 2.55 9.68
C LEU A 52 -3.30 2.24 10.57
N GLY A 53 -3.06 1.61 11.72
CA GLY A 53 -4.09 1.25 12.68
C GLY A 53 -4.93 0.03 12.31
N HIS A 54 -4.59 -0.70 11.25
CA HIS A 54 -5.31 -1.89 10.79
C HIS A 54 -4.39 -3.11 10.77
N GLY A 55 -4.99 -4.28 10.91
CA GLY A 55 -4.27 -5.55 10.83
C GLY A 55 -3.07 -5.57 11.77
N ARG A 56 -1.88 -5.79 11.22
CA ARG A 56 -0.63 -5.87 11.97
C ARG A 56 0.14 -4.54 11.98
N THR A 57 -0.42 -3.49 11.41
CA THR A 57 0.23 -2.18 11.37
C THR A 57 -0.30 -1.32 12.51
N PRO A 58 0.56 -0.87 13.45
CA PRO A 58 0.11 -0.05 14.57
C PRO A 58 -0.24 1.37 14.14
N LEU A 59 -1.01 2.05 14.99
CA LEU A 59 -1.30 3.46 14.86
C LEU A 59 -0.39 4.23 15.83
N ASN A 60 0.50 5.06 15.30
CA ASN A 60 1.51 5.75 16.09
C ASN A 60 1.17 7.20 16.42
N LYS A 61 -0.03 7.67 16.01
CA LYS A 61 -0.47 9.06 16.18
C LYS A 61 -1.91 9.08 16.66
N GLU A 62 -2.26 10.07 17.46
CA GLU A 62 -3.65 10.26 17.91
C GLU A 62 -4.52 10.79 16.79
N LYS A 63 -3.98 11.64 15.93
CA LYS A 63 -4.70 12.24 14.80
C LYS A 63 -4.05 11.82 13.50
N ILE A 64 -4.86 11.26 12.61
CA ILE A 64 -4.42 10.78 11.30
C ILE A 64 -5.11 11.60 10.21
N SER A 65 -4.31 12.09 9.28
CA SER A 65 -4.80 12.75 8.05
C SER A 65 -4.63 11.84 6.84
N PHE A 66 -5.24 12.20 5.72
CA PHE A 66 -5.00 11.49 4.47
C PHE A 66 -3.54 11.57 4.03
N ASP A 67 -2.84 12.67 4.37
CA ASP A 67 -1.41 12.78 4.08
C ASP A 67 -0.61 11.72 4.84
N ASP A 68 -1.00 11.37 6.07
CA ASP A 68 -0.34 10.30 6.81
C ASP A 68 -0.48 8.95 6.10
N PHE A 69 -1.66 8.68 5.54
CA PHE A 69 -1.87 7.45 4.77
C PHE A 69 -1.05 7.44 3.48
N SER A 70 -0.94 8.58 2.80
CA SER A 70 -0.11 8.70 1.60
C SER A 70 1.37 8.58 1.93
N ASP A 71 1.81 9.17 3.04
CA ASP A 71 3.20 9.06 3.51
C ASP A 71 3.55 7.62 3.87
N GLN A 72 2.59 6.85 4.40
CA GLN A 72 2.79 5.41 4.64
C GLN A 72 3.15 4.68 3.35
N ILE A 73 2.43 4.95 2.27
CA ILE A 73 2.69 4.33 0.97
C ILE A 73 4.06 4.74 0.43
N ILE A 74 4.37 6.04 0.47
CA ILE A 74 5.65 6.53 -0.06
C ILE A 74 6.83 5.94 0.72
N ASP A 75 6.72 5.85 2.04
CA ASP A 75 7.77 5.26 2.87
C ASP A 75 7.96 3.76 2.52
N LEU A 76 6.86 3.04 2.32
CA LEU A 76 6.91 1.62 1.99
C LEU A 76 7.54 1.39 0.62
N ILE A 77 7.09 2.10 -0.41
CA ILE A 77 7.63 1.90 -1.76
C ILE A 77 9.07 2.38 -1.88
N ASP A 78 9.46 3.42 -1.13
CA ASP A 78 10.86 3.86 -1.11
C ASP A 78 11.76 2.82 -0.45
N GLU A 79 11.33 2.22 0.65
CA GLU A 79 12.10 1.15 1.31
C GLU A 79 12.25 -0.07 0.39
N LEU A 80 11.20 -0.40 -0.38
CA LEU A 80 11.22 -1.51 -1.34
C LEU A 80 11.90 -1.12 -2.65
N LYS A 81 12.33 0.13 -2.80
CA LYS A 81 13.03 0.66 -3.98
C LYS A 81 12.21 0.60 -5.25
N PHE A 82 10.89 0.80 -5.13
CA PHE A 82 10.01 0.95 -6.28
C PHE A 82 10.03 2.41 -6.75
N ASP A 83 10.14 2.62 -8.05
CA ASP A 83 10.08 3.95 -8.63
C ASP A 83 8.62 4.39 -8.82
N LYS A 84 7.95 3.82 -9.81
CA LYS A 84 6.54 4.10 -10.10
C LYS A 84 5.69 2.89 -9.77
N ILE A 85 4.43 3.14 -9.41
CA ILE A 85 3.48 2.08 -9.04
C ILE A 85 2.13 2.32 -9.72
N HIS A 86 1.37 1.23 -9.87
CA HIS A 86 -0.08 1.31 -10.05
C HIS A 86 -0.72 1.24 -8.67
N LEU A 87 -1.77 1.99 -8.45
CA LEU A 87 -2.41 2.06 -7.14
C LEU A 87 -3.90 1.74 -7.28
N VAL A 88 -4.36 0.76 -6.51
CA VAL A 88 -5.76 0.30 -6.50
C VAL A 88 -6.29 0.42 -5.09
N GLY A 89 -7.39 1.14 -4.92
CA GLY A 89 -7.98 1.35 -3.59
C GLY A 89 -9.44 0.91 -3.53
N PHE A 90 -9.83 0.34 -2.39
CA PHE A 90 -11.20 -0.05 -2.09
C PHE A 90 -11.75 0.80 -0.95
N SER A 91 -12.93 1.44 -1.15
CA SER A 91 -13.59 2.25 -0.14
C SER A 91 -12.69 3.42 0.28
N ILE A 92 -12.32 3.55 1.57
CA ILE A 92 -11.37 4.59 2.02
C ILE A 92 -10.04 4.47 1.27
N GLY A 93 -9.66 3.26 0.87
CA GLY A 93 -8.47 3.06 0.05
C GLY A 93 -8.50 3.85 -1.25
N SER A 94 -9.67 4.04 -1.85
CA SER A 94 -9.80 4.86 -3.06
C SER A 94 -9.54 6.34 -2.77
N LEU A 95 -9.94 6.83 -1.61
CA LEU A 95 -9.66 8.20 -1.18
C LEU A 95 -8.18 8.40 -0.86
N ILE A 96 -7.55 7.39 -0.25
CA ILE A 96 -6.11 7.39 -0.01
C ILE A 96 -5.36 7.41 -1.34
N ALA A 97 -5.77 6.59 -2.31
CA ALA A 97 -5.16 6.55 -3.63
C ALA A 97 -5.26 7.90 -4.32
N ARG A 98 -6.40 8.56 -4.21
CA ARG A 98 -6.62 9.89 -4.77
C ARG A 98 -5.72 10.94 -4.12
N ASN A 99 -5.61 10.92 -2.80
CA ASN A 99 -4.71 11.83 -2.06
C ASN A 99 -3.25 11.58 -2.46
N PHE A 100 -2.85 10.31 -2.55
CA PHE A 100 -1.51 9.95 -3.00
C PHE A 100 -1.23 10.49 -4.40
N GLY A 101 -2.18 10.33 -5.33
CA GLY A 101 -2.04 10.82 -6.70
C GLY A 101 -1.89 12.33 -6.77
N THR A 102 -2.53 13.08 -5.87
CA THR A 102 -2.37 14.52 -5.78
C THR A 102 -1.01 14.91 -5.22
N LYS A 103 -0.55 14.21 -4.18
CA LYS A 103 0.67 14.56 -3.45
C LYS A 103 1.93 14.01 -4.12
N PHE A 104 1.86 12.83 -4.72
CA PHE A 104 3.02 12.12 -5.28
C PHE A 104 2.74 11.64 -6.71
N SER A 105 2.22 12.52 -7.57
CA SER A 105 1.81 12.16 -8.93
C SER A 105 2.93 11.58 -9.78
N ASP A 106 4.18 11.99 -9.52
CA ASP A 106 5.36 11.49 -10.23
C ASP A 106 5.71 10.04 -9.91
N ARG A 107 5.11 9.48 -8.87
CA ARG A 107 5.31 8.08 -8.47
C ARG A 107 4.18 7.17 -8.96
N LEU A 108 3.14 7.71 -9.57
CA LEU A 108 2.04 6.94 -10.12
C LEU A 108 2.21 6.68 -11.61
N LYS A 109 1.95 5.43 -12.00
CA LYS A 109 1.76 5.06 -13.41
C LYS A 109 0.26 5.08 -13.73
N ALA A 110 -0.54 4.52 -12.83
CA ALA A 110 -2.00 4.55 -12.97
C ALA A 110 -2.70 4.41 -11.61
#